data_b4d2221c36d187f07174cfb28d59c898
#
_entry.id   b4d2221c36d187f07174cfb28d59c898
#
_cell.length_a   1.000
_cell.length_b   1.000
_cell.length_c   1.000
_cell.angle_alpha   90.00
_cell.angle_beta   90.00
_cell.angle_gamma   90.00
#
_symmetry.space_group_name_H-M   'P 1'
#
loop_
_entity.id
_entity.type
_entity.pdbx_description
1 polymer ?
#
loop_
_entity_poly.entity_id
_entity_poly.type
_entity_poly.pdbx_seq_one_letter_code
_entity_poly.pdbx_strand_id
1 'polypeptide(L)'
;MQLHSIDTGVVDADDAARPLVVLHGLFGSADNWRSHIKQWQQARRVVALDLRNHGRSPHASGMRYAQMAADVAESLDALEIEQFDLLGHSMGGKVAITLARQQPRAVASLIVADIAPVPYEHGHDEIFAAMRRVVEGQPESRREADALS
;
A
#
# COMPACT_ATOMS: atom_id res chain seq x y z
N MET A 1 -7.36 11.02 11.33
CA MET A 1 -7.68 9.75 12.01
C MET A 1 -6.49 8.83 11.97
N GLN A 2 -6.15 8.22 13.07
CA GLN A 2 -5.05 7.26 13.13
C GLN A 2 -5.59 5.86 12.84
N LEU A 3 -5.07 5.23 11.80
CA LEU A 3 -5.51 3.93 11.33
C LEU A 3 -4.77 2.79 12.04
N HIS A 4 -5.44 1.66 12.17
CA HIS A 4 -4.81 0.42 12.62
C HIS A 4 -3.86 -0.09 11.53
N SER A 5 -2.71 -0.60 11.93
CA SER A 5 -1.72 -1.11 10.98
C SER A 5 -1.17 -2.47 11.40
N ILE A 6 -0.78 -3.25 10.40
CA ILE A 6 0.15 -4.36 10.56
C ILE A 6 1.51 -3.79 10.15
N ASP A 7 2.40 -3.61 11.11
CA ASP A 7 3.71 -3.00 10.89
C ASP A 7 4.78 -4.02 11.28
N THR A 8 5.61 -4.39 10.34
CA THR A 8 6.67 -5.38 10.58
C THR A 8 7.85 -4.81 11.36
N GLY A 9 7.88 -3.49 11.55
CA GLY A 9 8.94 -2.84 12.29
C GLY A 9 10.15 -2.47 11.44
N VAL A 10 11.04 -1.70 12.05
CA VAL A 10 12.25 -1.23 11.38
C VAL A 10 13.19 -2.40 11.11
N VAL A 11 13.64 -2.49 9.86
CA VAL A 11 14.65 -3.44 9.44
C VAL A 11 16.03 -2.85 9.76
N ASP A 12 17.05 -3.69 9.75
CA ASP A 12 18.41 -3.34 10.14
C ASP A 12 18.88 -2.01 9.56
N ALA A 13 19.59 -1.23 10.36
CA ALA A 13 19.97 0.15 10.03
C ALA A 13 20.77 0.29 8.73
N ASP A 14 21.40 -0.75 8.27
CA ASP A 14 22.16 -0.78 7.02
C ASP A 14 21.27 -0.94 5.79
N ASP A 15 19.98 -1.24 6.00
CA ASP A 15 19.04 -1.39 4.89
C ASP A 15 18.47 -0.04 4.50
N ALA A 16 18.89 0.45 3.34
CA ALA A 16 18.44 1.72 2.81
C ALA A 16 17.08 1.64 2.11
N ALA A 17 16.41 0.48 2.12
CA ALA A 17 15.12 0.31 1.47
C ALA A 17 14.05 1.11 2.20
N ARG A 18 13.22 1.84 1.43
CA ARG A 18 12.08 2.56 1.98
C ARG A 18 11.03 1.57 2.46
N PRO A 19 10.25 1.94 3.49
CA PRO A 19 9.08 1.13 3.86
C PRO A 19 8.11 0.98 2.71
N LEU A 20 7.46 -0.18 2.64
CA LEU A 20 6.36 -0.42 1.72
C LEU A 20 5.05 -0.25 2.48
N VAL A 21 4.21 0.65 2.01
CA VAL A 21 2.87 0.90 2.56
C VAL A 21 1.84 0.25 1.66
N VAL A 22 0.94 -0.54 2.25
CA VAL A 22 -0.06 -1.32 1.51
C VAL A 22 -1.46 -0.90 1.90
N LEU A 23 -2.29 -0.59 0.91
CA LEU A 23 -3.69 -0.19 1.08
C LEU A 23 -4.60 -1.20 0.38
N HIS A 24 -5.53 -1.77 1.15
CA HIS A 24 -6.46 -2.81 0.69
C HIS A 24 -7.64 -2.23 -0.11
N GLY A 25 -8.40 -3.12 -0.76
CA GLY A 25 -9.62 -2.77 -1.48
C GLY A 25 -10.86 -2.69 -0.59
N LEU A 26 -11.98 -2.32 -1.20
CA LEU A 26 -13.27 -2.21 -0.51
C LEU A 26 -13.65 -3.55 0.13
N PHE A 27 -14.15 -3.49 1.34
CA PHE A 27 -14.50 -4.63 2.19
C PHE A 27 -13.30 -5.50 2.59
N GLY A 28 -12.10 -5.08 2.25
CA GLY A 28 -10.89 -5.77 2.68
C GLY A 28 -10.33 -5.23 3.99
N SER A 29 -9.14 -5.68 4.30
CA SER A 29 -8.35 -5.18 5.43
C SER A 29 -6.87 -5.53 5.22
N ALA A 30 -6.02 -5.03 6.10
CA ALA A 30 -4.60 -5.37 6.09
C ALA A 30 -4.37 -6.88 6.18
N ASP A 31 -5.25 -7.61 6.85
CA ASP A 31 -5.15 -9.06 7.00
C ASP A 31 -5.14 -9.80 5.66
N ASN A 32 -5.74 -9.25 4.62
CA ASN A 32 -5.74 -9.86 3.29
C ASN A 32 -4.32 -10.01 2.72
N TRP A 33 -3.36 -9.25 3.22
CA TRP A 33 -2.00 -9.20 2.72
C TRP A 33 -1.00 -9.98 3.57
N ARG A 34 -1.43 -10.68 4.62
CA ARG A 34 -0.54 -11.34 5.58
C ARG A 34 0.48 -12.28 4.95
N SER A 35 0.07 -13.10 3.98
CA SER A 35 0.99 -14.02 3.32
C SER A 35 2.06 -13.29 2.52
N HIS A 36 1.68 -12.19 1.87
CA HIS A 36 2.62 -11.35 1.11
C HIS A 36 3.53 -10.57 2.05
N ILE A 37 2.98 -10.02 3.12
CA ILE A 37 3.75 -9.29 4.14
C ILE A 37 4.82 -10.18 4.74
N LYS A 38 4.47 -11.41 5.06
CA LYS A 38 5.43 -12.39 5.62
C LYS A 38 6.63 -12.61 4.72
N GLN A 39 6.40 -12.59 3.42
CA GLN A 39 7.48 -12.73 2.44
C GLN A 39 8.27 -11.43 2.26
N TRP A 40 7.57 -10.30 2.13
CA TRP A 40 8.18 -9.00 1.85
C TRP A 40 8.97 -8.45 3.03
N GLN A 41 8.56 -8.76 4.25
CA GLN A 41 9.24 -8.26 5.45
C GLN A 41 10.69 -8.72 5.57
N GLN A 42 11.07 -9.76 4.83
CA GLN A 42 12.45 -10.23 4.82
C GLN A 42 13.41 -9.22 4.19
N ALA A 43 12.91 -8.40 3.28
CA ALA A 43 13.71 -7.43 2.54
C ALA A 43 13.52 -6.00 3.05
N ARG A 44 12.39 -5.68 3.67
CA ARG A 44 12.07 -4.31 4.05
C ARG A 44 10.90 -4.25 5.03
N ARG A 45 10.78 -3.12 5.71
CA ARG A 45 9.61 -2.83 6.54
C ARG A 45 8.36 -2.76 5.68
N VAL A 46 7.29 -3.40 6.14
CA VAL A 46 5.98 -3.36 5.49
C VAL A 46 4.96 -2.82 6.48
N VAL A 47 4.18 -1.84 6.05
CA VAL A 47 3.10 -1.25 6.84
C VAL A 47 1.81 -1.37 6.06
N ALA A 48 0.93 -2.28 6.46
CA ALA A 48 -0.38 -2.44 5.85
C ALA A 48 -1.42 -1.80 6.75
N LEU A 49 -2.19 -0.86 6.20
CA LEU A 49 -3.15 -0.08 6.97
C LEU A 49 -4.58 -0.57 6.71
N ASP A 50 -5.38 -0.63 7.77
CA ASP A 50 -6.83 -0.74 7.64
C ASP A 50 -7.37 0.65 7.36
N LEU A 51 -8.01 0.85 6.21
CA LEU A 51 -8.64 2.13 5.88
C LEU A 51 -9.83 2.39 6.80
N ARG A 52 -10.26 3.67 6.90
CA ARG A 52 -11.41 4.01 7.76
C ARG A 52 -12.61 3.10 7.45
N ASN A 53 -13.36 2.77 8.46
CA ASN A 53 -14.55 1.90 8.37
C ASN A 53 -14.24 0.45 8.00
N HIS A 54 -12.96 0.06 7.96
CA HIS A 54 -12.53 -1.29 7.63
C HIS A 54 -11.66 -1.86 8.75
N GLY A 55 -11.65 -3.19 8.83
CA GLY A 55 -10.80 -3.90 9.77
C GLY A 55 -10.96 -3.39 11.20
N ARG A 56 -9.82 -3.05 11.81
CA ARG A 56 -9.77 -2.56 13.19
C ARG A 56 -9.63 -1.04 13.29
N SER A 57 -9.67 -0.34 12.16
CA SER A 57 -9.61 1.11 12.17
C SER A 57 -10.91 1.73 12.63
N PRO A 58 -10.85 2.98 13.16
CA PRO A 58 -12.05 3.68 13.60
C PRO A 58 -13.07 3.88 12.49
N HIS A 59 -14.31 4.03 12.88
CA HIS A 59 -15.40 4.36 11.99
C HIS A 59 -15.66 5.86 11.98
N ALA A 60 -15.91 6.40 10.80
CA ALA A 60 -16.19 7.81 10.61
C ALA A 60 -17.11 7.99 9.41
N SER A 61 -17.84 9.10 9.39
CA SER A 61 -18.65 9.45 8.22
C SER A 61 -17.75 9.90 7.08
N GLY A 62 -18.17 9.62 5.86
CA GLY A 62 -17.44 9.99 4.65
C GLY A 62 -16.43 8.94 4.21
N MET A 63 -16.36 8.76 2.91
CA MET A 63 -15.46 7.80 2.28
C MET A 63 -14.81 8.43 1.04
N ARG A 64 -14.60 9.74 1.07
CA ARG A 64 -13.93 10.42 -0.03
C ARG A 64 -12.46 10.01 -0.06
N TYR A 65 -11.91 9.84 -1.23
CA TYR A 65 -10.51 9.46 -1.38
C TYR A 65 -9.56 10.46 -0.73
N ALA A 66 -9.89 11.76 -0.79
CA ALA A 66 -9.09 12.79 -0.12
C ALA A 66 -9.06 12.61 1.40
N GLN A 67 -10.19 12.25 2.00
CA GLN A 67 -10.28 11.98 3.44
C GLN A 67 -9.49 10.73 3.82
N MET A 68 -9.64 9.68 3.03
CA MET A 68 -8.93 8.41 3.26
C MET A 68 -7.42 8.58 3.09
N ALA A 69 -7.00 9.36 2.10
CA ALA A 69 -5.59 9.68 1.90
C ALA A 69 -5.03 10.50 3.07
N ALA A 70 -5.81 11.44 3.60
CA ALA A 70 -5.41 12.21 4.77
C ALA A 70 -5.24 11.32 6.00
N ASP A 71 -6.12 10.32 6.18
CA ASP A 71 -5.98 9.34 7.27
C ASP A 71 -4.66 8.57 7.15
N VAL A 72 -4.32 8.15 5.94
CA VAL A 72 -3.07 7.42 5.69
C VAL A 72 -1.87 8.31 6.02
N ALA A 73 -1.87 9.55 5.53
CA ALA A 73 -0.79 10.49 5.78
C ALA A 73 -0.60 10.74 7.29
N GLU A 74 -1.68 10.96 8.01
CA GLU A 74 -1.65 11.17 9.47
C GLU A 74 -1.10 9.93 10.19
N SER A 75 -1.51 8.75 9.76
CA SER A 75 -1.05 7.50 10.37
C SER A 75 0.44 7.27 10.14
N LEU A 76 0.93 7.57 8.93
CA LEU A 76 2.34 7.43 8.61
C LEU A 76 3.20 8.47 9.35
N ASP A 77 2.70 9.69 9.53
CA ASP A 77 3.38 10.71 10.34
C ASP A 77 3.53 10.23 11.79
N ALA A 78 2.49 9.61 12.35
CA ALA A 78 2.54 9.05 13.70
C ALA A 78 3.56 7.92 13.82
N LEU A 79 3.83 7.20 12.74
CA LEU A 79 4.85 6.15 12.68
C LEU A 79 6.24 6.69 12.30
N GLU A 80 6.36 8.00 12.10
CA GLU A 80 7.60 8.68 11.71
C GLU A 80 8.14 8.19 10.35
N ILE A 81 7.22 7.87 9.44
CA ILE A 81 7.56 7.45 8.07
C ILE A 81 7.42 8.65 7.14
N GLU A 82 8.55 9.18 6.66
CA GLU A 82 8.58 10.37 5.82
C GLU A 82 8.52 10.05 4.34
N GLN A 83 9.16 8.96 3.93
CA GLN A 83 9.24 8.55 2.54
C GLN A 83 8.99 7.05 2.43
N PHE A 84 8.19 6.65 1.46
CA PHE A 84 7.76 5.26 1.34
C PHE A 84 7.39 4.91 -0.10
N ASP A 85 7.42 3.62 -0.39
CA ASP A 85 6.80 3.06 -1.59
C ASP A 85 5.36 2.69 -1.26
N LEU A 86 4.44 2.93 -2.18
CA LEU A 86 3.03 2.81 -1.91
C LEU A 86 2.38 1.83 -2.88
N LEU A 87 1.65 0.87 -2.32
CA LEU A 87 0.91 -0.12 -3.08
C LEU A 87 -0.55 -0.04 -2.68
N GLY A 88 -1.43 0.13 -3.65
CA GLY A 88 -2.87 0.18 -3.41
C GLY A 88 -3.61 -0.75 -4.35
N HIS A 89 -4.60 -1.46 -3.82
CA HIS A 89 -5.41 -2.40 -4.57
C HIS A 89 -6.85 -1.92 -4.65
N SER A 90 -7.40 -1.81 -5.86
CA SER A 90 -8.80 -1.41 -6.09
C SER A 90 -9.09 -0.04 -5.45
N MET A 91 -10.00 0.04 -4.49
CA MET A 91 -10.27 1.28 -3.74
C MET A 91 -8.99 1.85 -3.14
N GLY A 92 -8.16 1.00 -2.54
CA GLY A 92 -6.87 1.41 -1.99
C GLY A 92 -5.94 1.98 -3.06
N GLY A 93 -6.07 1.53 -4.31
CA GLY A 93 -5.33 2.10 -5.44
C GLY A 93 -5.73 3.54 -5.72
N LYS A 94 -7.02 3.84 -5.66
CA LYS A 94 -7.52 5.22 -5.84
C LYS A 94 -7.09 6.13 -4.70
N VAL A 95 -7.09 5.61 -3.48
CA VAL A 95 -6.57 6.32 -2.32
C VAL A 95 -5.08 6.59 -2.48
N ALA A 96 -4.32 5.60 -2.95
CA ALA A 96 -2.89 5.72 -3.17
C ALA A 96 -2.56 6.79 -4.22
N ILE A 97 -3.29 6.83 -5.32
CA ILE A 97 -3.13 7.87 -6.33
C ILE A 97 -3.39 9.25 -5.73
N THR A 98 -4.45 9.38 -4.94
CA THR A 98 -4.81 10.63 -4.29
C THR A 98 -3.70 11.07 -3.34
N LEU A 99 -3.18 10.15 -2.53
CA LEU A 99 -2.08 10.44 -1.60
C LEU A 99 -0.81 10.86 -2.36
N ALA A 100 -0.48 10.19 -3.45
CA ALA A 100 0.69 10.54 -4.26
C ALA A 100 0.58 11.95 -4.83
N ARG A 101 -0.63 12.39 -5.20
CA ARG A 101 -0.87 13.76 -5.67
C ARG A 101 -0.77 14.77 -4.55
N GLN A 102 -1.24 14.42 -3.36
CA GLN A 102 -1.17 15.32 -2.20
C GLN A 102 0.23 15.42 -1.62
N GLN A 103 0.99 14.34 -1.68
CA GLN A 103 2.30 14.19 -1.02
C GLN A 103 3.35 13.68 -2.02
N PRO A 104 3.66 14.43 -3.08
CA PRO A 104 4.53 13.91 -4.15
C PRO A 104 5.96 13.64 -3.70
N ARG A 105 6.40 14.25 -2.60
CA ARG A 105 7.75 14.01 -2.06
C ARG A 105 7.80 12.83 -1.11
N ALA A 106 6.67 12.49 -0.49
CA ALA A 106 6.60 11.36 0.44
C ALA A 106 6.49 10.04 -0.30
N VAL A 107 5.73 10.00 -1.39
CA VAL A 107 5.50 8.79 -2.18
C VAL A 107 6.62 8.66 -3.22
N ALA A 108 7.60 7.82 -2.92
CA ALA A 108 8.77 7.63 -3.79
C ALA A 108 8.44 6.78 -5.01
N SER A 109 7.58 5.76 -4.85
CA SER A 109 7.06 4.98 -5.97
C SER A 109 5.63 4.55 -5.67
N LEU A 110 4.86 4.30 -6.74
CA LEU A 110 3.45 3.97 -6.64
C LEU A 110 3.15 2.74 -7.50
N ILE A 111 2.50 1.76 -6.88
CA ILE A 111 1.95 0.59 -7.58
C ILE A 111 0.45 0.59 -7.35
N VAL A 112 -0.31 0.58 -8.44
CA VAL A 112 -1.77 0.48 -8.38
C VAL A 112 -2.18 -0.82 -9.03
N ALA A 113 -2.82 -1.67 -8.23
CA ALA A 113 -3.39 -2.91 -8.69
C ALA A 113 -4.91 -2.73 -8.73
N ASP A 114 -5.46 -2.52 -9.90
CA ASP A 114 -6.89 -2.40 -10.11
C ASP A 114 -7.34 -3.60 -10.92
N ILE A 115 -8.00 -4.53 -10.23
CA ILE A 115 -8.41 -5.79 -10.85
C ILE A 115 -9.84 -5.66 -11.32
N ALA A 116 -10.02 -5.67 -12.63
CA ALA A 116 -11.35 -5.65 -13.23
C ALA A 116 -12.15 -6.89 -12.80
N PRO A 117 -13.48 -6.81 -12.74
CA PRO A 117 -14.32 -7.94 -12.30
C PRO A 117 -14.44 -9.04 -13.35
N VAL A 118 -13.33 -9.70 -13.67
CA VAL A 118 -13.25 -10.80 -14.62
C VAL A 118 -12.38 -11.90 -14.02
N PRO A 119 -12.28 -13.12 -14.61
CA PRO A 119 -11.52 -14.21 -14.01
C PRO A 119 -10.09 -13.81 -13.68
N TYR A 120 -9.72 -14.00 -12.42
CA TYR A 120 -8.53 -13.39 -11.85
C TYR A 120 -7.32 -14.29 -11.72
N GLU A 121 -7.46 -15.59 -11.93
CA GLU A 121 -6.43 -16.56 -11.59
C GLU A 121 -5.08 -16.23 -12.20
N HIS A 122 -5.05 -15.79 -13.45
CA HIS A 122 -3.81 -15.40 -14.13
C HIS A 122 -3.41 -13.96 -13.86
N GLY A 123 -4.39 -13.06 -13.77
CA GLY A 123 -4.13 -11.64 -13.52
C GLY A 123 -3.50 -11.38 -12.16
N HIS A 124 -3.93 -12.11 -11.13
CA HIS A 124 -3.38 -11.98 -9.79
C HIS A 124 -1.89 -12.33 -9.76
N ASP A 125 -1.50 -13.42 -10.42
CA ASP A 125 -0.11 -13.87 -10.44
C ASP A 125 0.80 -12.85 -11.10
N GLU A 126 0.37 -12.23 -12.19
CA GLU A 126 1.13 -11.22 -12.90
C GLU A 126 1.29 -9.96 -12.05
N ILE A 127 0.21 -9.51 -11.39
CA ILE A 127 0.22 -8.35 -10.53
C ILE A 127 1.15 -8.57 -9.35
N PHE A 128 1.05 -9.72 -8.69
CA PHE A 128 1.90 -10.03 -7.55
C PHE A 128 3.37 -10.20 -7.94
N ALA A 129 3.64 -10.72 -9.14
CA ALA A 129 4.99 -10.79 -9.66
C ALA A 129 5.59 -9.39 -9.88
N ALA A 130 4.81 -8.46 -10.43
CA ALA A 130 5.21 -7.07 -10.61
C ALA A 130 5.49 -6.40 -9.26
N MET A 131 4.60 -6.60 -8.29
CA MET A 131 4.77 -6.08 -6.93
C MET A 131 6.04 -6.60 -6.28
N ARG A 132 6.34 -7.89 -6.43
CA ARG A 132 7.56 -8.48 -5.88
C ARG A 132 8.80 -7.86 -6.50
N ARG A 133 8.82 -7.65 -7.81
CA ARG A 133 9.96 -7.04 -8.50
C ARG A 133 10.26 -5.65 -7.96
N VAL A 134 9.24 -4.86 -7.72
CA VAL A 134 9.40 -3.52 -7.14
C VAL A 134 9.95 -3.61 -5.72
N VAL A 135 9.39 -4.49 -4.90
CA VAL A 135 9.81 -4.66 -3.50
C VAL A 135 11.24 -5.17 -3.40
N GLU A 136 11.65 -6.04 -4.31
CA GLU A 136 13.01 -6.62 -4.32
C GLU A 136 14.05 -5.69 -4.93
N GLY A 137 13.70 -4.48 -5.29
CA GLY A 137 14.62 -3.52 -5.86
C GLY A 137 14.90 -3.73 -7.35
N GLN A 138 14.02 -4.45 -8.04
CA GLN A 138 14.04 -4.60 -9.48
C GLN A 138 12.93 -3.74 -10.07
N PRO A 139 13.12 -2.43 -10.10
CA PRO A 139 12.02 -1.50 -10.39
C PRO A 139 11.55 -1.66 -11.82
N GLU A 140 10.26 -1.85 -11.95
CA GLU A 140 9.58 -1.64 -13.20
C GLU A 140 9.10 -0.20 -13.27
N SER A 141 8.89 0.30 -14.45
CA SER A 141 8.34 1.63 -14.58
C SER A 141 6.94 1.66 -13.97
N ARG A 142 6.53 2.84 -13.46
CA ARG A 142 5.16 3.05 -13.02
C ARG A 142 4.16 2.65 -14.10
N ARG A 143 4.51 2.90 -15.35
CA ARG A 143 3.70 2.58 -16.51
C ARG A 143 3.46 1.08 -16.66
N GLU A 144 4.48 0.27 -16.43
CA GLU A 144 4.35 -1.19 -16.49
C GLU A 144 3.49 -1.73 -15.36
N ALA A 145 3.66 -1.19 -14.16
CA ALA A 145 2.84 -1.57 -13.03
C ALA A 145 1.36 -1.24 -13.28
N ASP A 146 1.07 -0.08 -13.86
CA ASP A 146 -0.29 0.34 -14.21
C ASP A 146 -0.88 -0.55 -15.30
N ALA A 147 -0.09 -1.01 -16.25
CA ALA A 147 -0.55 -1.87 -17.34
C ALA A 147 -0.97 -3.25 -16.85
N LEU A 148 -0.52 -3.67 -15.68
CA LEU A 148 -0.90 -4.96 -15.08
C LEU A 148 -2.19 -4.88 -14.26
N SER A 149 -2.72 -3.68 -14.08
CA SER A 149 -3.94 -3.46 -13.29
C SER A 149 -5.21 -3.84 -14.05
#